data_1cd67d449ddea9638f63cbc923ab436c
#
_entry.id   1cd67d449ddea9638f63cbc923ab436c
#
_cell.length_a   1.000
_cell.length_b   1.000
_cell.length_c   1.000
_cell.angle_alpha   90.00
_cell.angle_beta   90.00
_cell.angle_gamma   90.00
#
_symmetry.space_group_name_H-M   'P 1'
#
loop_
_entity.id
_entity.type
_entity.pdbx_description
1 polymer ?
#
loop_
_entity_poly.entity_id
_entity_poly.type
_entity_poly.pdbx_seq_one_letter_code
_entity_poly.pdbx_strand_id
1 'polypeptide(L)' 'LVGDSLGMVVLGYPDTTQVTMEHMLHHLEAVVRAQPRAVVGADLPHRSYDTPEQARANARRLREAGADFVKAEGGTEI' A
#
# COMPACT_ATOMS: atom_id res chain seq x y z
N LEU A 1 0.50 -9.05 -3.34
CA LEU A 1 1.00 -7.79 -2.79
C LEU A 1 0.59 -6.62 -3.66
N VAL A 2 -0.02 -5.61 -3.06
CA VAL A 2 -0.24 -4.34 -3.73
C VAL A 2 0.97 -3.47 -3.45
N GLY A 3 1.83 -3.32 -4.45
CA GLY A 3 3.10 -2.61 -4.31
C GLY A 3 3.06 -1.21 -4.90
N ASP A 4 3.85 -0.31 -4.33
CA ASP A 4 3.93 1.08 -4.79
C ASP A 4 4.54 1.22 -6.19
N SER A 5 5.14 0.16 -6.74
CA SER A 5 5.58 0.14 -8.14
C SER A 5 4.43 0.36 -9.11
N LEU A 6 3.16 0.27 -8.65
CA LEU A 6 2.01 0.61 -9.49
C LEU A 6 2.10 2.03 -10.07
N GLY A 7 2.80 2.93 -9.37
CA GLY A 7 2.99 4.28 -9.87
C GLY A 7 3.72 4.31 -11.20
N MET A 8 4.68 3.41 -11.40
CA MET A 8 5.44 3.32 -12.64
C MET A 8 4.73 2.47 -13.70
N VAL A 9 4.15 1.35 -13.28
CA VAL A 9 3.60 0.34 -14.20
C VAL A 9 2.20 0.71 -14.67
N VAL A 10 1.35 1.20 -13.77
CA VAL A 10 -0.06 1.49 -14.06
C VAL A 10 -0.29 2.98 -14.29
N LEU A 11 0.26 3.83 -13.45
CA LEU A 11 -0.01 5.27 -13.49
C LEU A 11 1.00 6.04 -14.36
N GLY A 12 2.08 5.39 -14.79
CA GLY A 12 3.03 6.02 -15.71
C GLY A 12 3.97 7.05 -15.08
N TYR A 13 4.09 7.05 -13.75
CA TYR A 13 5.01 7.95 -13.07
C TYR A 13 6.47 7.51 -13.25
N PRO A 14 7.43 8.45 -13.22
CA PRO A 14 8.84 8.11 -13.40
C PRO A 14 9.43 7.28 -12.26
N ASP A 15 8.84 7.34 -11.07
CA ASP A 15 9.26 6.54 -9.91
C ASP A 15 8.08 6.35 -8.95
N THR A 16 8.34 5.77 -7.77
CA THR A 16 7.30 5.44 -6.80
C THR A 16 6.96 6.60 -5.86
N THR A 17 7.69 7.73 -5.92
CA THR A 17 7.53 8.80 -4.93
C THR A 17 6.21 9.57 -5.08
N GLN A 18 5.54 9.46 -6.21
CA GLN A 18 4.27 10.15 -6.46
C GLN A 18 3.05 9.30 -6.10
N VAL A 19 3.25 8.06 -5.65
CA VAL A 19 2.15 7.19 -5.24
C VAL A 19 1.65 7.64 -3.86
N THR A 20 0.34 7.86 -3.76
CA THR A 20 -0.30 8.32 -2.52
C THR A 20 -1.03 7.17 -1.83
N MET A 21 -1.45 7.42 -0.57
CA MET A 21 -2.30 6.47 0.15
C MET A 21 -3.59 6.19 -0.60
N GLU A 22 -4.17 7.20 -1.26
CA GLU A 22 -5.40 7.04 -2.04
C GLU A 22 -5.18 6.11 -3.23
N HIS A 23 -4.04 6.20 -3.91
CA HIS A 23 -3.67 5.27 -4.98
C HIS A 23 -3.60 3.84 -4.43
N MET A 24 -2.92 3.66 -3.30
CA MET A 24 -2.76 2.35 -2.69
C MET A 24 -4.09 1.77 -2.24
N LEU A 25 -4.94 2.59 -1.62
CA LEU A 25 -6.26 2.15 -1.17
C LEU A 25 -7.14 1.75 -2.34
N HIS A 26 -7.11 2.52 -3.43
CA HIS A 26 -7.91 2.22 -4.63
C HIS A 26 -7.54 0.86 -5.20
N HIS A 27 -6.25 0.61 -5.39
CA HIS A 27 -5.80 -0.65 -5.97
C HIS A 27 -5.97 -1.82 -5.00
N LEU A 28 -5.75 -1.59 -3.72
CA LEU A 28 -5.97 -2.63 -2.70
C LEU A 28 -7.44 -3.06 -2.67
N GLU A 29 -8.36 -2.10 -2.71
CA GLU A 29 -9.79 -2.40 -2.73
C GLU A 29 -10.17 -3.23 -3.96
N ALA A 30 -9.55 -2.94 -5.11
CA ALA A 30 -9.80 -3.72 -6.31
C ALA A 30 -9.32 -5.17 -6.15
N VAL A 31 -8.14 -5.37 -5.56
CA VAL A 31 -7.62 -6.71 -5.29
C VAL A 31 -8.51 -7.47 -4.31
N VAL A 32 -8.93 -6.81 -3.23
CA VAL A 32 -9.79 -7.42 -2.21
C VAL A 32 -11.15 -7.80 -2.80
N ARG A 33 -11.72 -6.97 -3.67
CA ARG A 33 -12.98 -7.27 -4.34
C ARG A 33 -12.89 -8.50 -5.24
N ALA A 34 -11.71 -8.83 -5.74
CA ALA A 34 -11.49 -10.04 -6.52
C ALA A 34 -11.50 -11.30 -5.65
N GLN A 35 -11.54 -11.16 -4.33
CA GLN A 35 -11.59 -12.25 -3.35
C GLN A 35 -10.50 -13.28 -3.58
N PRO A 36 -9.22 -12.87 -3.57
CA PRO A 36 -8.13 -13.82 -3.81
C PRO A 36 -8.01 -14.81 -2.65
N ARG A 37 -7.54 -16.02 -2.95
CA ARG A 37 -7.29 -17.03 -1.94
C ARG A 37 -5.95 -16.79 -1.23
N ALA A 38 -5.06 -16.04 -1.86
CA ALA A 38 -3.75 -15.74 -1.30
C ALA A 38 -3.85 -14.65 -0.24
N VAL A 39 -2.85 -14.58 0.63
CA VAL A 39 -2.68 -13.49 1.59
C VAL A 39 -2.45 -12.19 0.83
N VAL A 40 -3.19 -11.15 1.19
CA VAL A 40 -3.10 -9.86 0.52
C VAL A 40 -2.25 -8.91 1.36
N GLY A 41 -1.14 -8.44 0.78
CA GLY A 41 -0.29 -7.44 1.40
C GLY A 41 -0.35 -6.12 0.65
N ALA A 42 0.05 -5.04 1.30
CA ALA A 42 0.12 -3.72 0.69
C ALA A 42 1.33 -2.95 1.21
N ASP A 43 1.97 -2.18 0.33
CA ASP A 43 3.08 -1.31 0.71
C ASP A 43 2.56 0.03 1.20
N LEU A 44 3.22 0.57 2.23
CA LEU A 44 3.06 1.98 2.59
C LEU A 44 3.79 2.82 1.53
N PRO A 45 3.11 3.77 0.89
CA PRO A 45 3.76 4.58 -0.13
C PRO A 45 4.72 5.61 0.47
N HIS A 46 5.52 6.23 -0.39
CA HIS A 46 6.49 7.25 0.00
C HIS A 46 5.84 8.32 0.88
N ARG A 47 6.51 8.70 1.96
CA ARG A 47 6.11 9.70 2.94
C ARG A 47 4.85 9.38 3.75
N SER A 48 4.36 8.15 3.68
CA SER A 48 3.20 7.73 4.48
C SER A 48 3.61 7.12 5.82
N TYR A 49 4.92 7.07 6.12
CA TYR A 49 5.45 6.48 7.36
C TYR A 49 6.61 7.30 7.94
N ASP A 50 6.59 8.63 7.76
CA ASP A 50 7.67 9.51 8.25
C ASP A 50 7.72 9.60 9.78
N THR A 51 6.59 9.36 10.45
CA THR A 51 6.53 9.27 11.91
C THR A 51 5.86 7.97 12.33
N PRO A 52 6.14 7.48 13.57
CA PRO A 52 5.45 6.27 14.06
C PRO A 52 3.93 6.39 14.07
N GLU A 53 3.39 7.55 14.42
CA GLU A 53 1.94 7.78 14.40
C GLU A 53 1.39 7.72 12.98
N GLN A 54 2.07 8.34 12.03
CA GLN A 54 1.67 8.33 10.63
C GLN A 54 1.73 6.90 10.08
N ALA A 55 2.81 6.17 10.38
CA ALA A 55 2.95 4.79 9.93
C ALA A 55 1.81 3.92 10.45
N ARG A 56 1.46 4.05 11.75
CA ARG A 56 0.36 3.28 12.34
C ARG A 56 -0.99 3.63 11.73
N ALA A 57 -1.26 4.92 11.57
CA ALA A 57 -2.54 5.38 11.02
C ALA A 57 -2.73 4.88 9.59
N ASN A 58 -1.69 5.00 8.77
CA ASN A 58 -1.77 4.57 7.36
C ASN A 58 -1.77 3.04 7.23
N ALA A 59 -1.01 2.33 8.07
CA ALA A 59 -1.07 0.87 8.10
C ALA A 59 -2.47 0.39 8.47
N ARG A 60 -3.12 1.05 9.45
CA ARG A 60 -4.49 0.72 9.84
C ARG A 60 -5.45 0.95 8.68
N ARG A 61 -5.30 2.04 7.93
CA ARG A 61 -6.16 2.31 6.77
C ARG A 61 -6.07 1.19 5.75
N LEU A 62 -4.87 0.69 5.46
CA LEU A 62 -4.67 -0.42 4.53
C LEU A 62 -5.26 -1.71 5.10
N ARG A 63 -5.08 -1.98 6.40
CA ARG A 63 -5.64 -3.15 7.06
C ARG A 63 -7.17 -3.12 7.04
N GLU A 64 -7.78 -1.98 7.33
CA GLU A 64 -9.24 -1.82 7.30
C GLU A 64 -9.80 -1.95 5.88
N ALA A 65 -8.99 -1.60 4.87
CA ALA A 65 -9.39 -1.79 3.47
C ALA A 65 -9.26 -3.25 3.00
N GLY A 66 -8.67 -4.13 3.81
CA GLY A 66 -8.63 -5.56 3.54
C GLY A 66 -7.26 -6.19 3.43
N ALA A 67 -6.18 -5.42 3.63
CA ALA A 67 -4.83 -5.99 3.62
C ALA A 67 -4.62 -6.90 4.84
N ASP A 68 -4.00 -8.05 4.61
CA ASP A 68 -3.64 -8.97 5.69
C ASP A 68 -2.35 -8.56 6.38
N PHE A 69 -1.46 -7.89 5.66
CA PHE A 69 -0.22 -7.31 6.22
C PHE A 69 0.16 -6.06 5.44
N VAL A 70 1.01 -5.25 6.04
CA VAL A 70 1.47 -3.99 5.46
C VAL A 70 2.99 -3.93 5.57
N LYS A 71 3.65 -3.43 4.53
CA LYS A 71 5.11 -3.28 4.48
C LYS A 71 5.48 -1.82 4.30
N ALA A 72 6.56 -1.40 4.97
CA ALA A 72 7.23 -0.15 4.67
C ALA A 72 8.41 -0.42 3.74
N GLU A 73 8.93 0.61 3.10
CA GLU A 73 10.09 0.49 2.25
C GLU A 73 11.27 -0.11 3.04
N GLY A 74 12.06 -0.97 2.39
CA GLY A 74 13.11 -1.73 3.04
C GLY A 74 12.65 -3.09 3.53
N GLY A 75 11.37 -3.44 3.33
CA GLY A 75 10.84 -4.76 3.62
C GLY A 75 10.43 -4.99 5.07
N THR A 76 10.35 -3.94 5.88
CA THR A 76 9.91 -4.04 7.26
C THR A 76 8.40 -4.18 7.31
N GLU A 77 7.90 -5.23 7.97
CA GLU A 77 6.47 -5.41 8.18
C GLU A 77 5.97 -4.56 9.35
N ILE A 78 4.78 -4.05 9.18
CA ILE A 78 4.12 -3.22 10.20
C ILE A 78 2.89 -3.97 10.73
#